data_308b3651f49f828fbde3c00122bd4fc2
#
_entry.id   308b3651f49f828fbde3c00122bd4fc2
#
_cell.length_a   1.000
_cell.length_b   1.000
_cell.length_c   1.000
_cell.angle_alpha   90.00
_cell.angle_beta   90.00
_cell.angle_gamma   90.00
#
_symmetry.space_group_name_H-M   'P 1'
#
loop_
_entity.id
_entity.type
_entity.pdbx_description
1 polymer ?
#
loop_
_entity_poly.entity_id
_entity_poly.type
_entity_poly.pdbx_seq_one_letter_code
_entity_poly.pdbx_strand_id
1 'polypeptide(L)'
;MKYRIEKDTMGDVKVPHDALWGAQTQRALENFKISGIKFAFPFGRSFIEALGIIKCAAASSNQKLKLLDARKAQAIKVAAKEVIAGKHDNQFPLDVFQTGSGTSTNMNANEVISNLASKKARIKINANDHVNMSQSS
;
A
#
# COMPACT_ATOMS: atom_id res chain seq x y z
N MET A 1 16.90 8.49 -14.18
CA MET A 1 15.86 8.30 -13.16
C MET A 1 16.52 7.93 -11.83
N LYS A 2 16.05 8.55 -10.75
CA LYS A 2 16.57 8.25 -9.42
C LYS A 2 15.79 7.08 -8.79
N TYR A 3 16.51 6.24 -8.07
CA TYR A 3 15.95 5.10 -7.34
C TYR A 3 16.34 5.18 -5.87
N ARG A 4 15.55 4.54 -5.02
CA ARG A 4 15.93 4.24 -3.64
C ARG A 4 16.00 2.73 -3.49
N ILE A 5 16.71 2.25 -2.47
CA ILE A 5 16.78 0.83 -2.16
C ILE A 5 15.76 0.56 -1.05
N GLU A 6 14.87 -0.38 -1.34
CA GLU A 6 13.95 -0.96 -0.36
C GLU A 6 14.38 -2.40 -0.08
N LYS A 7 14.03 -2.91 1.07
CA LYS A 7 14.43 -4.24 1.49
C LYS A 7 13.24 -5.05 1.99
N ASP A 8 13.15 -6.29 1.55
CA ASP A 8 12.20 -7.28 2.07
C ASP A 8 12.94 -8.59 2.41
N THR A 9 12.22 -9.66 2.72
CA THR A 9 12.81 -10.95 3.05
C THR A 9 13.61 -11.58 1.91
N MET A 10 13.39 -11.13 0.67
CA MET A 10 14.12 -11.60 -0.51
C MET A 10 15.37 -10.77 -0.82
N GLY A 11 15.62 -9.70 -0.08
CA GLY A 11 16.77 -8.84 -0.26
C GLY A 11 16.43 -7.44 -0.76
N ASP A 12 17.43 -6.79 -1.34
CA ASP A 12 17.30 -5.42 -1.82
C ASP A 12 16.60 -5.36 -3.19
N VAL A 13 15.81 -4.31 -3.38
CA VAL A 13 15.17 -4.01 -4.66
C VAL A 13 15.17 -2.51 -4.91
N LYS A 14 15.41 -2.12 -6.16
CA LYS A 14 15.37 -0.72 -6.58
C LYS A 14 13.93 -0.30 -6.84
N VAL A 15 13.49 0.74 -6.15
CA VAL A 15 12.18 1.35 -6.32
C VAL A 15 12.36 2.78 -6.81
N PRO A 16 11.54 3.28 -7.76
CA PRO A 16 11.64 4.67 -8.16
C PRO A 16 11.59 5.60 -6.96
N HIS A 17 12.47 6.60 -6.93
CA HIS A 17 12.65 7.45 -5.75
C HIS A 17 11.35 8.09 -5.25
N ASP A 18 10.50 8.53 -6.17
CA ASP A 18 9.26 9.24 -5.84
C ASP A 18 8.04 8.33 -5.68
N ALA A 19 8.18 7.01 -5.89
CA ALA A 19 7.08 6.08 -5.75
C ALA A 19 6.70 5.92 -4.27
N LEU A 20 5.40 5.87 -4.00
CA LEU A 20 4.89 5.57 -2.66
C LEU A 20 4.82 4.06 -2.40
N TRP A 21 4.80 3.23 -3.44
CA TRP A 21 4.88 1.78 -3.24
C TRP A 21 6.27 1.37 -2.77
N GLY A 22 6.38 0.14 -2.27
CA GLY A 22 7.62 -0.38 -1.72
C GLY A 22 8.12 -1.61 -2.47
N ALA A 23 8.91 -2.44 -1.75
CA ALA A 23 9.62 -3.58 -2.33
C ALA A 23 8.69 -4.63 -2.93
N GLN A 24 7.61 -5.00 -2.26
CA GLN A 24 6.74 -6.06 -2.74
C GLN A 24 5.96 -5.67 -3.99
N THR A 25 5.48 -4.45 -4.04
CA THR A 25 4.83 -3.93 -5.25
C THR A 25 5.82 -3.86 -6.42
N GLN A 26 7.05 -3.41 -6.16
CA GLN A 26 8.08 -3.35 -7.21
C GLN A 26 8.39 -4.74 -7.76
N ARG A 27 8.50 -5.75 -6.91
CA ARG A 27 8.72 -7.14 -7.37
C ARG A 27 7.56 -7.66 -8.20
N ALA A 28 6.32 -7.39 -7.77
CA ALA A 28 5.13 -7.77 -8.52
C ALA A 28 5.08 -7.07 -9.89
N LEU A 29 5.45 -5.79 -9.93
CA LEU A 29 5.53 -5.02 -11.17
C LEU A 29 6.53 -5.64 -12.16
N GLU A 30 7.65 -6.12 -11.68
CA GLU A 30 8.68 -6.76 -12.49
C GLU A 30 8.28 -8.18 -12.92
N ASN A 31 7.61 -8.93 -12.05
CA ASN A 31 7.23 -10.32 -12.29
C ASN A 31 5.99 -10.46 -13.19
N PHE A 32 5.07 -9.51 -13.15
CA PHE A 32 3.78 -9.61 -13.86
C PHE A 32 3.67 -8.53 -14.94
N LYS A 33 4.53 -8.60 -15.94
CA LYS A 33 4.46 -7.75 -17.15
C LYS A 33 3.69 -8.49 -18.24
N ILE A 34 2.38 -8.60 -18.08
CA ILE A 34 1.56 -9.50 -18.89
C ILE A 34 0.74 -8.77 -19.93
N SER A 35 -0.22 -7.92 -19.54
CA SER A 35 -1.15 -7.29 -20.45
C SER A 35 -0.88 -5.81 -20.72
N GLY A 36 -0.18 -5.14 -19.81
CA GLY A 36 -0.05 -3.69 -19.83
C GLY A 36 -1.30 -2.96 -19.32
N ILE A 37 -2.36 -3.68 -18.96
CA ILE A 37 -3.54 -3.09 -18.36
C ILE A 37 -3.29 -2.90 -16.87
N LYS A 38 -3.17 -1.66 -16.45
CA LYS A 38 -2.92 -1.35 -15.04
C LYS A 38 -4.17 -1.55 -14.20
N PHE A 39 -3.98 -2.07 -13.01
CA PHE A 39 -5.06 -2.32 -12.07
C PHE A 39 -5.90 -1.06 -11.79
N ALA A 40 -5.25 0.08 -11.69
CA ALA A 40 -5.93 1.34 -11.40
C ALA A 40 -6.84 1.84 -12.54
N PHE A 41 -6.64 1.37 -13.76
CA PHE A 41 -7.40 1.85 -14.92
C PHE A 41 -7.71 0.72 -15.91
N PRO A 42 -8.95 0.64 -16.43
CA PRO A 42 -10.09 1.54 -16.19
C PRO A 42 -10.99 1.12 -15.02
N PHE A 43 -10.75 -0.05 -14.42
CA PHE A 43 -11.70 -0.71 -13.50
C PHE A 43 -11.37 -0.52 -12.03
N GLY A 44 -10.15 -0.11 -11.73
CA GLY A 44 -9.61 -0.20 -10.38
C GLY A 44 -10.03 0.91 -9.42
N ARG A 45 -10.62 2.03 -9.89
CA ARG A 45 -10.90 3.16 -9.02
C ARG A 45 -11.76 2.78 -7.82
N SER A 46 -12.86 2.09 -8.05
CA SER A 46 -13.75 1.64 -6.97
C SER A 46 -13.09 0.60 -6.07
N PHE A 47 -12.23 -0.23 -6.63
CA PHE A 47 -11.50 -1.23 -5.86
C PHE A 47 -10.43 -0.58 -4.97
N ILE A 48 -9.70 0.40 -5.49
CA ILE A 48 -8.71 1.17 -4.72
C ILE A 48 -9.40 1.92 -3.58
N GLU A 49 -10.55 2.54 -3.86
CA GLU A 49 -11.38 3.18 -2.83
C GLU A 49 -11.75 2.18 -1.74
N ALA A 50 -12.23 1.00 -2.11
CA ALA A 50 -12.60 -0.06 -1.17
C ALA A 50 -11.41 -0.50 -0.30
N LEU A 51 -10.23 -0.67 -0.90
CA LEU A 51 -9.02 -0.98 -0.15
C LEU A 51 -8.70 0.12 0.88
N GLY A 52 -8.80 1.38 0.48
CA GLY A 52 -8.61 2.51 1.38
C GLY A 52 -9.59 2.49 2.56
N ILE A 53 -10.86 2.20 2.29
CA ILE A 53 -11.90 2.09 3.31
C ILE A 53 -11.57 0.97 4.30
N ILE A 54 -11.17 -0.20 3.80
CA ILE A 54 -10.78 -1.35 4.64
C ILE A 54 -9.60 -0.97 5.54
N LYS A 55 -8.57 -0.35 5.00
CA LYS A 55 -7.38 0.02 5.78
C LYS A 55 -7.70 1.09 6.82
N CYS A 56 -8.55 2.03 6.49
CA CYS A 56 -9.03 3.03 7.45
C CYS A 56 -9.82 2.37 8.60
N ALA A 57 -10.73 1.49 8.28
CA ALA A 57 -11.54 0.77 9.26
C ALA A 57 -10.68 -0.15 10.14
N ALA A 58 -9.73 -0.86 9.54
CA ALA A 58 -8.81 -1.73 10.28
C ALA A 58 -7.97 -0.93 11.29
N ALA A 59 -7.44 0.22 10.89
CA ALA A 59 -6.69 1.10 11.79
C ALA A 59 -7.55 1.55 12.98
N SER A 60 -8.80 1.94 12.73
CA SER A 60 -9.75 2.30 13.78
C SER A 60 -10.01 1.14 14.74
N SER A 61 -10.27 -0.04 14.20
CA SER A 61 -10.55 -1.25 15.00
C SER A 61 -9.35 -1.67 15.84
N ASN A 62 -8.17 -1.69 15.23
CA ASN A 62 -6.94 -2.06 15.94
C ASN A 62 -6.59 -1.05 17.04
N GLN A 63 -6.90 0.22 16.85
CA GLN A 63 -6.75 1.23 17.88
C GLN A 63 -7.70 0.97 19.06
N LYS A 64 -8.97 0.71 18.77
CA LYS A 64 -9.97 0.40 19.81
C LYS A 64 -9.61 -0.85 20.60
N LEU A 65 -9.04 -1.84 19.95
CA LEU A 65 -8.55 -3.07 20.58
C LEU A 65 -7.22 -2.88 21.33
N LYS A 66 -6.66 -1.68 21.30
CA LYS A 66 -5.37 -1.34 21.93
C LYS A 66 -4.18 -2.11 21.36
N LEU A 67 -4.30 -2.58 20.10
CA LEU A 67 -3.21 -3.26 19.39
C LEU A 67 -2.33 -2.28 18.61
N LEU A 68 -2.89 -1.14 18.21
CA LEU A 68 -2.20 -0.11 17.45
C LEU A 68 -2.31 1.21 18.21
N ASP A 69 -1.17 1.90 18.41
CA ASP A 69 -1.20 3.17 19.12
C ASP A 69 -1.96 4.25 18.34
N ALA A 70 -2.50 5.21 19.07
CA ALA A 70 -3.38 6.24 18.52
C ALA A 70 -2.70 7.08 17.45
N ARG A 71 -1.42 7.39 17.61
CA ARG A 71 -0.67 8.24 16.66
C ARG A 71 -0.47 7.53 15.32
N LYS A 72 -0.09 6.26 15.35
CA LYS A 72 0.04 5.44 14.14
C LYS A 72 -1.31 5.21 13.47
N ALA A 73 -2.33 4.90 14.26
CA ALA A 73 -3.70 4.71 13.73
C ALA A 73 -4.20 5.96 13.02
N GLN A 74 -3.99 7.14 13.62
CA GLN A 74 -4.40 8.40 13.02
C GLN A 74 -3.66 8.68 11.71
N ALA A 75 -2.35 8.43 11.68
CA ALA A 75 -1.54 8.60 10.48
C ALA A 75 -2.02 7.68 9.33
N ILE A 76 -2.31 6.43 9.65
CA ILE A 76 -2.85 5.46 8.67
C ILE A 76 -4.21 5.93 8.15
N LYS A 77 -5.10 6.36 9.03
CA LYS A 77 -6.43 6.84 8.63
C LYS A 77 -6.36 8.06 7.71
N VAL A 78 -5.48 9.01 8.00
CA VAL A 78 -5.28 10.19 7.15
C VAL A 78 -4.78 9.78 5.76
N ALA A 79 -3.77 8.91 5.70
CA ALA A 79 -3.23 8.40 4.44
C ALA A 79 -4.29 7.60 3.66
N ALA A 80 -5.02 6.73 4.33
CA ALA A 80 -6.08 5.93 3.71
C ALA A 80 -7.18 6.81 3.10
N LYS A 81 -7.54 7.91 3.76
CA LYS A 81 -8.54 8.85 3.22
C LYS A 81 -8.08 9.50 1.92
N GLU A 82 -6.80 9.76 1.75
CA GLU A 82 -6.28 10.27 0.48
C GLU A 82 -6.36 9.21 -0.63
N VAL A 83 -6.13 7.95 -0.29
CA VAL A 83 -6.31 6.83 -1.23
C VAL A 83 -7.78 6.71 -1.63
N ILE A 84 -8.69 6.79 -0.68
CA ILE A 84 -10.14 6.79 -0.92
C ILE A 84 -10.54 7.93 -1.87
N ALA A 85 -9.96 9.10 -1.68
CA ALA A 85 -10.25 10.29 -2.48
C ALA A 85 -9.67 10.24 -3.90
N GLY A 86 -8.89 9.22 -4.24
CA GLY A 86 -8.30 9.07 -5.57
C GLY A 86 -7.03 9.86 -5.81
N LYS A 87 -6.44 10.43 -4.78
CA LYS A 87 -5.24 11.28 -4.93
C LYS A 87 -3.98 10.51 -5.32
N HIS A 88 -3.98 9.19 -5.14
CA HIS A 88 -2.81 8.35 -5.34
C HIS A 88 -3.07 7.15 -6.25
N ASP A 89 -4.03 7.25 -7.17
CA ASP A 89 -4.37 6.16 -8.09
C ASP A 89 -3.17 5.74 -8.95
N ASN A 90 -2.30 6.68 -9.31
CA ASN A 90 -1.07 6.42 -10.06
C ASN A 90 -0.03 5.60 -9.27
N GLN A 91 -0.25 5.41 -7.97
CA GLN A 91 0.61 4.59 -7.12
C GLN A 91 0.19 3.11 -7.09
N PHE A 92 -0.76 2.73 -7.93
CA PHE A 92 -1.23 1.36 -8.10
C PHE A 92 -0.92 0.89 -9.52
N PRO A 93 0.38 0.61 -9.82
CA PRO A 93 0.86 0.39 -11.19
C PRO A 93 0.75 -1.06 -11.66
N LEU A 94 0.27 -1.97 -10.83
CA LEU A 94 0.29 -3.40 -11.12
C LEU A 94 -0.63 -3.78 -12.28
N ASP A 95 -0.20 -4.81 -13.03
CA ASP A 95 -1.02 -5.43 -14.05
C ASP A 95 -2.24 -6.10 -13.43
N VAL A 96 -3.36 -6.10 -14.14
CA VAL A 96 -4.58 -6.79 -13.67
C VAL A 96 -4.36 -8.30 -13.54
N PHE A 97 -3.48 -8.87 -14.34
CA PHE A 97 -3.07 -10.28 -14.25
C PHE A 97 -1.88 -10.38 -13.30
N GLN A 98 -2.15 -10.77 -12.08
CA GLN A 98 -1.18 -10.89 -11.01
C GLN A 98 -1.48 -12.14 -10.16
N THR A 99 -1.04 -12.18 -8.89
CA THR A 99 -1.35 -13.29 -8.00
C THR A 99 -2.87 -13.50 -7.89
N GLY A 100 -3.31 -14.76 -8.05
CA GLY A 100 -4.75 -15.09 -8.04
C GLY A 100 -5.45 -14.78 -6.72
N SER A 101 -4.71 -14.76 -5.61
CA SER A 101 -5.24 -14.44 -4.28
C SER A 101 -5.42 -12.93 -4.03
N GLY A 102 -4.87 -12.07 -4.90
CA GLY A 102 -4.92 -10.62 -4.71
C GLY A 102 -3.88 -10.06 -3.75
N THR A 103 -2.92 -10.87 -3.31
CA THR A 103 -1.87 -10.45 -2.37
C THR A 103 -1.10 -9.23 -2.87
N SER A 104 -0.74 -9.21 -4.15
CA SER A 104 0.04 -8.11 -4.72
C SER A 104 -0.69 -6.77 -4.60
N THR A 105 -1.98 -6.73 -4.87
CA THR A 105 -2.80 -5.53 -4.75
C THR A 105 -2.98 -5.11 -3.29
N ASN A 106 -3.19 -6.07 -2.39
CA ASN A 106 -3.26 -5.78 -0.95
C ASN A 106 -1.96 -5.17 -0.46
N MET A 107 -0.83 -5.74 -0.83
CA MET A 107 0.48 -5.20 -0.43
C MET A 107 0.75 -3.85 -1.06
N ASN A 108 0.32 -3.62 -2.29
CA ASN A 108 0.40 -2.31 -2.91
C ASN A 108 -0.31 -1.23 -2.06
N ALA A 109 -1.52 -1.51 -1.63
CA ALA A 109 -2.26 -0.60 -0.73
C ALA A 109 -1.53 -0.41 0.60
N ASN A 110 -1.04 -1.48 1.20
CA ASN A 110 -0.30 -1.42 2.46
C ASN A 110 0.94 -0.56 2.35
N GLU A 111 1.72 -0.73 1.28
CA GLU A 111 2.96 0.01 1.06
C GLU A 111 2.72 1.49 0.77
N VAL A 112 1.75 1.80 -0.08
CA VAL A 112 1.38 3.19 -0.39
C VAL A 112 0.92 3.91 0.88
N ILE A 113 0.04 3.30 1.64
CA ILE A 113 -0.50 3.90 2.87
C ILE A 113 0.59 4.05 3.93
N SER A 114 1.43 3.03 4.14
CA SER A 114 2.49 3.11 5.15
C SER A 114 3.53 4.19 4.82
N ASN A 115 3.95 4.28 3.56
CA ASN A 115 4.92 5.28 3.15
C ASN A 115 4.35 6.70 3.23
N LEU A 116 3.11 6.88 2.79
CA LEU A 116 2.44 8.17 2.88
C LEU A 116 2.23 8.59 4.33
N ALA A 117 1.76 7.69 5.19
CA ALA A 117 1.55 7.94 6.60
C ALA A 117 2.86 8.27 7.33
N SER A 118 3.92 7.49 7.05
CA SER A 118 5.24 7.73 7.63
C SER A 118 5.78 9.12 7.27
N LYS A 119 5.63 9.50 6.02
CA LYS A 119 6.10 10.79 5.50
C LYS A 119 5.35 11.96 6.16
N LYS A 120 4.03 11.87 6.24
CA LYS A 120 3.18 12.93 6.81
C LYS A 120 3.34 13.07 8.32
N ALA A 121 3.37 11.96 9.03
CA ALA A 121 3.44 11.96 10.50
C ALA A 121 4.87 12.02 11.04
N ARG A 122 5.88 11.84 10.19
CA ARG A 122 7.30 11.80 10.56
C ARG A 122 7.60 10.73 11.62
N ILE A 123 6.92 9.59 11.50
CA ILE A 123 7.16 8.39 12.31
C ILE A 123 7.21 7.20 11.37
N LYS A 124 7.89 6.13 11.76
CA LYS A 124 7.98 4.93 10.93
C LYS A 124 6.72 4.09 11.10
N ILE A 125 6.00 3.88 10.01
CA ILE A 125 4.84 3.01 9.94
C ILE A 125 5.15 1.88 8.95
N ASN A 126 5.02 0.64 9.42
CA ASN A 126 5.33 -0.54 8.64
C ASN A 126 4.08 -1.06 7.93
N ALA A 127 4.26 -1.47 6.67
CA ALA A 127 3.16 -1.96 5.84
C ALA A 127 2.53 -3.24 6.42
N ASN A 128 3.36 -4.21 6.85
CA ASN A 128 2.87 -5.48 7.38
C ASN A 128 2.40 -5.35 8.83
N ASP A 129 3.23 -4.76 9.69
CA ASP A 129 3.00 -4.77 11.13
C ASP A 129 1.91 -3.78 11.56
N HIS A 130 1.71 -2.70 10.84
CA HIS A 130 0.79 -1.64 11.22
C HIS A 130 -0.40 -1.52 10.27
N VAL A 131 -0.18 -1.32 8.97
CA VAL A 131 -1.27 -1.12 8.01
C VAL A 131 -2.06 -2.40 7.81
N ASN A 132 -1.38 -3.54 7.70
CA ASN A 132 -2.01 -4.86 7.51
C ASN A 132 -2.29 -5.60 8.82
N MET A 133 -2.15 -4.96 9.96
CA MET A 133 -2.38 -5.58 11.26
C MET A 133 -3.76 -6.24 11.34
N SER A 134 -3.81 -7.47 11.84
CA SER A 134 -5.03 -8.28 12.00
C SER A 134 -5.72 -8.65 10.68
N GLN A 135 -5.01 -8.60 9.57
CA GLN A 135 -5.56 -8.89 8.26
C GLN A 135 -4.75 -9.97 7.55
N SER A 136 -5.40 -10.65 6.61
CA SER A 136 -4.72 -11.62 5.76
C SER A 136 -3.84 -10.91 4.72
N SER A 137 -2.75 -11.54 4.38
CA SER A 137 -1.93 -11.04 3.28
C SER A 137 -2.53 -11.44 1.92
#